data_70239346e095e5c6fdf2f70f462a4225
#
_entry.id   70239346e095e5c6fdf2f70f462a4225
#
_cell.length_a   1.000
_cell.length_b   1.000
_cell.length_c   1.000
_cell.angle_alpha   90.00
_cell.angle_beta   90.00
_cell.angle_gamma   90.00
#
_symmetry.space_group_name_H-M   'P 1'
#
loop_
_entity.id
_entity.type
_entity.pdbx_description
1 polymer ?
#
loop_
_entity_poly.entity_id
_entity_poly.type
_entity_poly.pdbx_seq_one_letter_code
_entity_poly.pdbx_strand_id
1 'polypeptide(L)'
;MKDITVKTDRLNIIPLEISELKIMYENEKDNEMKSAYKEMIINMEKHKGFEEWCTNWEIKLKSGVTVGGLCFKGKPDTKDSVEIGYGIDEDYRNHGYAAEAVRYISEWALKQKNVKFVCAQTNKENKISQKVLIGSGFIRDGYGDEDLLFKKTL
;
A
#
# COMPACT_ATOMS: atom_id res chain seq x y z
N MET A 1 16.55 6.37 1.84
CA MET A 1 15.26 6.55 1.14
C MET A 1 14.98 8.04 1.01
N LYS A 2 14.44 8.45 -0.10
CA LYS A 2 14.08 9.86 -0.32
C LYS A 2 12.85 10.22 0.50
N ASP A 3 12.73 11.49 0.88
CA ASP A 3 11.53 11.99 1.52
C ASP A 3 10.38 11.97 0.51
N ILE A 4 9.49 11.01 0.66
CA ILE A 4 8.33 10.83 -0.21
C ILE A 4 7.07 11.08 0.63
N THR A 5 6.21 11.92 0.11
CA THR A 5 4.87 12.13 0.69
C THR A 5 3.88 12.24 -0.46
N VAL A 6 2.87 11.39 -0.46
CA VAL A 6 1.77 11.49 -1.42
C VAL A 6 0.65 12.24 -0.72
N LYS A 7 0.39 13.47 -1.19
CA LYS A 7 -0.61 14.36 -0.60
C LYS A 7 -1.91 14.26 -1.36
N THR A 8 -3.01 14.14 -0.62
CA THR A 8 -4.35 14.16 -1.17
C THR A 8 -5.12 15.32 -0.52
N ASP A 9 -6.41 15.46 -0.83
CA ASP A 9 -7.22 16.53 -0.22
C ASP A 9 -7.28 16.41 1.30
N ARG A 10 -7.41 15.20 1.84
CA ARG A 10 -7.59 14.98 3.29
C ARG A 10 -6.45 14.20 3.93
N LEU A 11 -5.53 13.63 3.14
CA LEU A 11 -4.54 12.68 3.64
C LEU A 11 -3.11 13.07 3.28
N ASN A 12 -2.18 12.60 4.10
CA ASN A 12 -0.77 12.49 3.78
C ASN A 12 -0.40 11.01 3.87
N ILE A 13 0.19 10.46 2.82
CA ILE A 13 0.57 9.05 2.75
C ILE A 13 2.08 8.99 2.70
N ILE A 14 2.70 8.41 3.73
CA ILE A 14 4.13 8.53 3.98
C ILE A 14 4.75 7.16 4.22
N PRO A 15 5.80 6.78 3.46
CA PRO A 15 6.48 5.51 3.71
C PRO A 15 7.32 5.58 4.99
N LEU A 16 7.28 4.52 5.78
CA LEU A 16 8.08 4.42 6.99
C LEU A 16 9.55 4.17 6.65
N GLU A 17 10.43 4.86 7.35
CA GLU A 17 11.85 4.62 7.29
C GLU A 17 12.21 3.30 8.00
N ILE A 18 13.33 2.72 7.64
CA ILE A 18 13.76 1.47 8.24
C ILE A 18 13.96 1.59 9.76
N SER A 19 14.43 2.74 10.24
CA SER A 19 14.59 3.01 11.67
C SER A 19 13.25 2.98 12.40
N GLU A 20 12.21 3.52 11.79
CA GLU A 20 10.85 3.51 12.36
C GLU A 20 10.30 2.08 12.41
N LEU A 21 10.50 1.29 11.36
CA LEU A 21 10.07 -0.11 11.32
C LEU A 21 10.78 -0.95 12.39
N LYS A 22 12.07 -0.69 12.63
CA LYS A 22 12.83 -1.40 13.67
C LYS A 22 12.25 -1.14 15.05
N ILE A 23 11.86 0.11 15.34
CA ILE A 23 11.21 0.46 16.60
C ILE A 23 9.85 -0.23 16.71
N MET A 24 9.07 -0.23 15.64
CA MET A 24 7.77 -0.90 15.62
C MET A 24 7.92 -2.41 15.84
N TYR A 25 8.93 -3.03 15.22
CA TYR A 25 9.23 -4.44 15.40
C TYR A 25 9.54 -4.77 16.86
N GLU A 26 10.36 -3.96 17.50
CA GLU A 26 10.76 -4.18 18.91
C GLU A 26 9.58 -4.05 19.87
N ASN A 27 8.63 -3.16 19.57
CA ASN A 27 7.49 -2.88 20.43
C ASN A 27 6.25 -3.71 20.11
N GLU A 28 6.24 -4.44 18.99
CA GLU A 28 5.07 -5.21 18.57
C GLU A 28 4.93 -6.49 19.36
N LYS A 29 3.73 -6.76 19.87
CA LYS A 29 3.42 -7.95 20.67
C LYS A 29 2.74 -9.04 19.84
N ASP A 30 2.06 -8.67 18.76
CA ASP A 30 1.42 -9.62 17.86
C ASP A 30 2.47 -10.28 16.99
N ASN A 31 2.56 -11.61 17.04
CA ASN A 31 3.59 -12.37 16.32
C ASN A 31 3.48 -12.24 14.80
N GLU A 32 2.27 -12.19 14.26
CA GLU A 32 2.07 -12.04 12.81
C GLU A 32 2.53 -10.67 12.33
N MET A 33 2.17 -9.61 13.05
CA MET A 33 2.60 -8.25 12.72
C MET A 33 4.10 -8.09 12.88
N LYS A 34 4.66 -8.69 13.93
CA LYS A 34 6.11 -8.66 14.17
C LYS A 34 6.86 -9.32 13.02
N SER A 35 6.39 -10.48 12.55
CA SER A 35 6.94 -11.16 11.39
C SER A 35 6.86 -10.31 10.12
N ALA A 36 5.74 -9.62 9.92
CA ALA A 36 5.55 -8.75 8.78
C ALA A 36 6.55 -7.59 8.77
N TYR A 37 6.76 -6.95 9.92
CA TYR A 37 7.76 -5.87 10.04
C TYR A 37 9.18 -6.39 9.78
N LYS A 38 9.49 -7.58 10.30
CA LYS A 38 10.82 -8.19 10.09
C LYS A 38 11.06 -8.44 8.61
N GLU A 39 10.08 -8.98 7.90
CA GLU A 39 10.18 -9.23 6.47
C GLU A 39 10.38 -7.94 5.68
N MET A 40 9.66 -6.88 6.02
CA MET A 40 9.83 -5.56 5.41
C MET A 40 11.25 -5.04 5.62
N ILE A 41 11.78 -5.12 6.84
CA ILE A 41 13.14 -4.68 7.17
C ILE A 41 14.16 -5.44 6.33
N ILE A 42 14.05 -6.76 6.27
CA ILE A 42 14.95 -7.61 5.48
C ILE A 42 14.92 -7.21 4.01
N ASN A 43 13.73 -7.01 3.46
CA ASN A 43 13.56 -6.65 2.05
C ASN A 43 14.10 -5.25 1.76
N MET A 44 13.92 -4.30 2.67
CA MET A 44 14.48 -2.95 2.52
C MET A 44 16.00 -2.97 2.51
N GLU A 45 16.61 -3.79 3.37
CA GLU A 45 18.07 -3.94 3.41
C GLU A 45 18.61 -4.64 2.16
N LYS A 46 17.85 -5.59 1.63
CA LYS A 46 18.20 -6.37 0.44
C LYS A 46 18.05 -5.57 -0.87
N HIS A 47 17.13 -4.63 -0.91
CA HIS A 47 16.77 -3.88 -2.11
C HIS A 47 16.98 -2.38 -1.93
N LYS A 48 18.20 -1.98 -1.60
CA LYS A 48 18.57 -0.57 -1.45
C LYS A 48 18.27 0.20 -2.74
N GLY A 49 17.64 1.35 -2.59
CA GLY A 49 17.15 2.15 -3.72
C GLY A 49 15.71 1.84 -4.09
N PHE A 50 15.11 0.80 -3.49
CA PHE A 50 13.73 0.39 -3.72
C PHE A 50 12.93 0.27 -2.41
N GLU A 51 13.38 0.96 -1.37
CA GLU A 51 12.82 0.85 -0.02
C GLU A 51 11.33 1.19 0.02
N GLU A 52 10.90 2.19 -0.75
CA GLU A 52 9.49 2.60 -0.83
C GLU A 52 8.56 1.48 -1.30
N TRP A 53 9.09 0.52 -2.05
CA TRP A 53 8.33 -0.64 -2.54
C TRP A 53 8.30 -1.80 -1.55
N CYS A 54 9.07 -1.71 -0.48
CA CYS A 54 9.22 -2.79 0.50
C CYS A 54 8.67 -2.45 1.87
N THR A 55 8.48 -1.17 2.17
CA THR A 55 8.04 -0.69 3.48
C THR A 55 6.53 -0.51 3.56
N ASN A 56 6.03 -0.34 4.77
CA ASN A 56 4.65 0.08 5.02
C ASN A 56 4.56 1.60 4.90
N TRP A 57 3.47 2.07 4.29
CA TRP A 57 3.14 3.48 4.19
C TRP A 57 2.01 3.78 5.17
N GLU A 58 2.17 4.81 5.98
CA GLU A 58 1.10 5.26 6.87
C GLU A 58 0.17 6.21 6.14
N ILE A 59 -1.13 5.99 6.33
CA ILE A 59 -2.18 6.88 5.82
C ILE A 59 -2.58 7.77 6.98
N LYS A 60 -2.29 9.08 6.85
CA LYS A 60 -2.52 10.05 7.93
C LYS A 60 -3.47 11.14 7.49
N LEU A 61 -4.30 11.59 8.42
CA LEU A 61 -5.06 12.84 8.25
C LEU A 61 -4.09 14.02 8.27
N LYS A 62 -4.52 15.17 7.79
CA LYS A 62 -3.71 16.41 7.83
C LYS A 62 -3.34 16.83 9.25
N SER A 63 -4.13 16.40 10.24
CA SER A 63 -3.84 16.61 11.67
C SER A 63 -2.69 15.75 12.18
N GLY A 64 -2.25 14.75 11.43
CA GLY A 64 -1.19 13.83 11.84
C GLY A 64 -1.67 12.50 12.42
N VAL A 65 -3.00 12.32 12.57
CA VAL A 65 -3.57 11.06 13.07
C VAL A 65 -3.46 10.00 12.00
N THR A 66 -2.88 8.84 12.36
CA THR A 66 -2.80 7.69 11.46
C THR A 66 -4.14 6.96 11.44
N VAL A 67 -4.69 6.77 10.25
CA VAL A 67 -6.01 6.14 10.06
C VAL A 67 -5.92 4.78 9.35
N GLY A 68 -4.74 4.41 8.87
CA GLY A 68 -4.55 3.14 8.19
C GLY A 68 -3.16 3.02 7.61
N GLY A 69 -2.98 2.03 6.76
CA GLY A 69 -1.72 1.78 6.09
C GLY A 69 -1.89 1.11 4.75
N LEU A 70 -0.85 1.16 3.96
CA LEU A 70 -0.77 0.44 2.71
C LEU A 70 0.67 -0.01 2.46
N CYS A 71 0.83 -0.97 1.58
CA CYS A 71 2.15 -1.41 1.18
C CYS A 71 2.11 -1.91 -0.26
N PHE A 72 3.28 -1.88 -0.90
CA PHE A 72 3.48 -2.59 -2.15
C PHE A 72 4.13 -3.94 -1.83
N LYS A 73 3.84 -4.94 -2.62
CA LYS A 73 4.38 -6.30 -2.39
C LYS A 73 5.69 -6.51 -3.14
N GLY A 74 6.60 -5.56 -3.01
CA GLY A 74 7.92 -5.57 -3.61
C GLY A 74 8.08 -4.57 -4.75
N LYS A 75 9.30 -4.48 -5.24
CA LYS A 75 9.65 -3.59 -6.37
C LYS A 75 8.96 -4.04 -7.66
N PRO A 76 8.91 -3.16 -8.68
CA PRO A 76 8.33 -3.55 -9.98
C PRO A 76 8.92 -4.84 -10.51
N ASP A 77 8.04 -5.73 -10.98
CA ASP A 77 8.44 -7.03 -11.52
C ASP A 77 8.85 -6.92 -13.01
N THR A 78 9.13 -8.08 -13.62
CA THR A 78 9.57 -8.15 -15.03
C THR A 78 8.48 -7.72 -16.02
N LYS A 79 7.24 -7.59 -15.56
CA LYS A 79 6.10 -7.14 -16.38
C LYS A 79 5.75 -5.67 -16.12
N ASP A 80 6.62 -4.95 -15.41
CA ASP A 80 6.43 -3.56 -15.03
C ASP A 80 5.19 -3.36 -14.14
N SER A 81 4.93 -4.31 -13.25
CA SER A 81 3.76 -4.34 -12.38
C SER A 81 4.16 -4.30 -10.91
N VAL A 82 3.36 -3.61 -10.11
CA VAL A 82 3.43 -3.65 -8.65
C VAL A 82 2.07 -4.06 -8.11
N GLU A 83 2.06 -4.74 -6.96
CA GLU A 83 0.82 -5.10 -6.29
C GLU A 83 0.68 -4.33 -5.00
N ILE A 84 -0.53 -3.81 -4.73
CA ILE A 84 -0.82 -3.02 -3.54
C ILE A 84 -1.75 -3.78 -2.59
N GLY A 85 -1.46 -3.63 -1.28
CA GLY A 85 -2.36 -4.04 -0.20
C GLY A 85 -2.62 -2.83 0.69
N TYR A 86 -3.81 -2.72 1.28
CA TYR A 86 -4.17 -1.55 2.08
C TYR A 86 -5.23 -1.92 3.12
N GLY A 87 -5.35 -1.07 4.15
CA GLY A 87 -6.38 -1.19 5.16
C GLY A 87 -6.59 0.13 5.89
N ILE A 88 -7.83 0.36 6.31
CA ILE A 88 -8.20 1.50 7.16
C ILE A 88 -8.61 0.93 8.52
N ASP A 89 -8.12 1.56 9.60
CA ASP A 89 -8.45 1.18 10.95
C ASP A 89 -9.96 1.31 11.20
N GLU A 90 -10.50 0.40 11.98
CA GLU A 90 -11.95 0.24 12.17
C GLU A 90 -12.65 1.56 12.52
N ASP A 91 -12.06 2.35 13.43
CA ASP A 91 -12.65 3.62 13.90
C ASP A 91 -12.73 4.70 12.81
N TYR A 92 -12.02 4.51 11.69
CA TYR A 92 -11.95 5.51 10.62
C TYR A 92 -12.58 5.04 9.31
N ARG A 93 -13.26 3.91 9.33
CA ARG A 93 -13.95 3.38 8.15
C ARG A 93 -15.21 4.18 7.83
N ASN A 94 -15.72 4.01 6.61
CA ASN A 94 -16.93 4.68 6.12
C ASN A 94 -16.77 6.20 5.92
N HIS A 95 -15.54 6.68 5.71
CA HIS A 95 -15.24 8.08 5.42
C HIS A 95 -14.66 8.29 4.02
N GLY A 96 -14.48 7.20 3.25
CA GLY A 96 -13.89 7.27 1.92
C GLY A 96 -12.37 7.37 1.90
N TYR A 97 -11.69 7.17 3.02
CA TYR A 97 -10.23 7.28 3.09
C TYR A 97 -9.52 6.22 2.27
N ALA A 98 -10.01 4.99 2.26
CA ALA A 98 -9.39 3.91 1.48
C ALA A 98 -9.41 4.24 -0.01
N ALA A 99 -10.56 4.65 -0.55
CA ALA A 99 -10.67 5.00 -1.96
C ALA A 99 -9.78 6.18 -2.34
N GLU A 100 -9.73 7.20 -1.48
CA GLU A 100 -8.87 8.37 -1.69
C GLU A 100 -7.39 7.98 -1.67
N ALA A 101 -6.97 7.20 -0.68
CA ALA A 101 -5.58 6.74 -0.56
C ALA A 101 -5.17 5.88 -1.75
N VAL A 102 -5.98 4.90 -2.10
CA VAL A 102 -5.66 3.96 -3.20
C VAL A 102 -5.60 4.69 -4.53
N ARG A 103 -6.51 5.62 -4.77
CA ARG A 103 -6.49 6.42 -6.00
C ARG A 103 -5.18 7.19 -6.16
N TYR A 104 -4.81 7.96 -5.15
CA TYR A 104 -3.62 8.81 -5.23
C TYR A 104 -2.31 8.01 -5.21
N ILE A 105 -2.21 6.97 -4.39
CA ILE A 105 -0.99 6.16 -4.34
C ILE A 105 -0.79 5.36 -5.63
N SER A 106 -1.87 4.87 -6.24
CA SER A 106 -1.76 4.15 -7.50
C SER A 106 -1.35 5.10 -8.64
N GLU A 107 -1.85 6.32 -8.65
CA GLU A 107 -1.42 7.33 -9.63
C GLU A 107 0.05 7.70 -9.43
N TRP A 108 0.49 7.83 -8.17
CA TRP A 108 1.91 8.04 -7.87
C TRP A 108 2.76 6.89 -8.39
N ALA A 109 2.35 5.66 -8.13
CA ALA A 109 3.07 4.46 -8.56
C ALA A 109 3.22 4.41 -10.08
N LEU A 110 2.15 4.71 -10.81
CA LEU A 110 2.15 4.67 -12.28
C LEU A 110 3.07 5.72 -12.92
N LYS A 111 3.48 6.73 -12.17
CA LYS A 111 4.43 7.74 -12.62
C LYS A 111 5.88 7.33 -12.36
N GLN A 112 6.10 6.25 -11.65
CA GLN A 112 7.44 5.79 -11.32
C GLN A 112 8.05 4.97 -12.45
N LYS A 113 9.38 4.94 -12.49
CA LYS A 113 10.12 4.16 -13.48
C LYS A 113 9.80 2.68 -13.36
N ASN A 114 9.58 2.03 -14.49
CA ASN A 114 9.31 0.59 -14.59
C ASN A 114 7.97 0.17 -13.97
N VAL A 115 7.01 1.10 -13.85
CA VAL A 115 5.65 0.79 -13.40
C VAL A 115 4.67 1.18 -14.50
N LYS A 116 4.05 0.19 -15.11
CA LYS A 116 2.98 0.37 -16.11
C LYS A 116 1.64 -0.07 -15.58
N PHE A 117 1.65 -0.94 -14.56
CA PHE A 117 0.44 -1.51 -13.98
C PHE A 117 0.51 -1.48 -12.46
N VAL A 118 -0.62 -1.20 -11.82
CA VAL A 118 -0.80 -1.43 -10.39
C VAL A 118 -1.90 -2.47 -10.26
N CYS A 119 -1.60 -3.55 -9.56
CA CYS A 119 -2.53 -4.66 -9.35
C CYS A 119 -2.96 -4.71 -7.89
N ALA A 120 -4.13 -5.27 -7.64
CA ALA A 120 -4.63 -5.55 -6.31
C ALA A 120 -5.48 -6.80 -6.34
N GLN A 121 -5.44 -7.58 -5.28
CA GLN A 121 -6.27 -8.77 -5.13
C GLN A 121 -7.23 -8.57 -3.97
N THR A 122 -8.46 -9.04 -4.12
CA THR A 122 -9.44 -9.01 -3.05
C THR A 122 -10.35 -10.23 -3.14
N ASN A 123 -10.80 -10.70 -1.97
CA ASN A 123 -11.70 -11.83 -1.90
C ASN A 123 -13.04 -11.49 -2.57
N LYS A 124 -13.59 -12.47 -3.28
CA LYS A 124 -14.85 -12.29 -4.02
C LYS A 124 -16.04 -11.90 -3.12
N GLU A 125 -15.93 -12.15 -1.83
CA GLU A 125 -16.97 -11.81 -0.87
C GLU A 125 -16.77 -10.43 -0.23
N ASN A 126 -15.58 -9.85 -0.41
CA ASN A 126 -15.27 -8.51 0.10
C ASN A 126 -15.75 -7.42 -0.86
N LYS A 127 -17.05 -7.15 -0.81
CA LYS A 127 -17.67 -6.17 -1.70
C LYS A 127 -17.20 -4.74 -1.45
N ILE A 128 -16.84 -4.41 -0.22
CA ILE A 128 -16.32 -3.09 0.14
C ILE A 128 -15.00 -2.83 -0.56
N SER A 129 -14.07 -3.78 -0.49
CA SER A 129 -12.77 -3.65 -1.16
C SER A 129 -12.91 -3.56 -2.68
N GLN A 130 -13.81 -4.34 -3.26
CA GLN A 130 -14.08 -4.29 -4.70
C GLN A 130 -14.57 -2.90 -5.11
N LYS A 131 -15.47 -2.29 -4.34
CA LYS A 131 -15.95 -0.92 -4.59
C LYS A 131 -14.84 0.11 -4.48
N VAL A 132 -13.96 -0.06 -3.48
CA VAL A 132 -12.81 0.83 -3.31
C VAL A 132 -11.93 0.79 -4.56
N LEU A 133 -11.61 -0.40 -5.05
CA LEU A 133 -10.74 -0.56 -6.22
C LEU A 133 -11.38 0.01 -7.48
N ILE A 134 -12.64 -0.29 -7.73
CA ILE A 134 -13.36 0.24 -8.90
C ILE A 134 -13.45 1.77 -8.81
N GLY A 135 -13.79 2.30 -7.64
CA GLY A 135 -13.86 3.75 -7.42
C GLY A 135 -12.51 4.46 -7.53
N SER A 136 -11.42 3.72 -7.40
CA SER A 136 -10.05 4.24 -7.52
C SER A 136 -9.48 4.11 -8.93
N GLY A 137 -10.28 3.64 -9.88
CA GLY A 137 -9.87 3.53 -11.28
C GLY A 137 -9.34 2.16 -11.71
N PHE A 138 -9.44 1.15 -10.85
CA PHE A 138 -9.06 -0.20 -11.21
C PHE A 138 -10.19 -0.89 -11.98
N ILE A 139 -9.81 -1.79 -12.86
CA ILE A 139 -10.76 -2.65 -13.57
C ILE A 139 -10.51 -4.11 -13.19
N ARG A 140 -11.54 -4.90 -13.26
CA ARG A 140 -11.47 -6.33 -13.02
C ARG A 140 -10.62 -7.00 -14.10
N ASP A 141 -9.67 -7.83 -13.71
CA ASP A 141 -8.73 -8.50 -14.62
C ASP A 141 -8.57 -9.99 -14.27
N GLY A 142 -9.68 -10.69 -14.20
CA GLY A 142 -9.67 -12.14 -13.96
C GLY A 142 -9.41 -12.51 -12.52
N TYR A 143 -8.60 -13.54 -12.33
CA TYR A 143 -8.26 -14.08 -11.03
C TYR A 143 -6.75 -14.05 -10.85
N GLY A 144 -6.32 -13.74 -9.62
CA GLY A 144 -4.95 -13.93 -9.16
C GLY A 144 -4.78 -15.37 -8.65
N ASP A 145 -3.87 -15.56 -7.70
CA ASP A 145 -3.58 -16.90 -7.15
C ASP A 145 -4.81 -17.52 -6.46
N GLU A 146 -5.53 -16.75 -5.67
CA GLU A 146 -6.69 -17.22 -4.92
C GLU A 146 -7.89 -16.30 -5.03
N ASP A 147 -7.68 -15.04 -5.35
CA ASP A 147 -8.67 -13.97 -5.24
C ASP A 147 -8.95 -13.30 -6.59
N LEU A 148 -9.93 -12.40 -6.58
CA LEU A 148 -10.23 -11.55 -7.73
C LEU A 148 -9.07 -10.57 -7.96
N LEU A 149 -8.64 -10.47 -9.19
CA LEU A 149 -7.56 -9.57 -9.59
C LEU A 149 -8.13 -8.28 -10.20
N PHE A 150 -7.57 -7.16 -9.79
CA PHE A 150 -7.88 -5.83 -10.33
C PHE A 150 -6.60 -5.18 -10.83
N LYS A 151 -6.72 -4.39 -11.87
CA LYS A 151 -5.56 -3.75 -12.51
C LYS A 151 -5.89 -2.32 -12.87
N LYS A 152 -4.90 -1.44 -12.72
CA LYS A 152 -4.99 -0.04 -13.13
C LYS A 152 -3.80 0.31 -14.01
N THR A 153 -4.07 1.08 -15.07
CA THR A 153 -3.04 1.68 -15.94
C THR A 153 -3.30 3.18 -16.03
N LEU A 154 -2.35 3.90 -16.60
CA LEU A 154 -2.60 5.30 -16.95
C LEU A 154 -3.63 5.41 -18.06
#